data_3251fbf25ec5d38b3234c3d3487bfbf8
#
_entry.id   3251fbf25ec5d38b3234c3d3487bfbf8
#
_cell.length_a   1.000
_cell.length_b   1.000
_cell.length_c   1.000
_cell.angle_alpha   90.00
_cell.angle_beta   90.00
_cell.angle_gamma   90.00
#
_symmetry.space_group_name_H-M   'P 1'
#
loop_
_entity.id
_entity.type
_entity.pdbx_description
1 polymer ?
#
loop_
_entity_poly.entity_id
_entity_poly.type
_entity_poly.pdbx_seq_one_letter_code
_entity_poly.pdbx_strand_id
1 'polypeptide(L)'
;IQMPIRFFLLIMRGTPLILQLYGFYFGLYYVAGLSLDRMTAAVISFSLNYAAYFAEIYRSGIQAIPKGQYEAAKVLGFNRSQTFFKIILPQVVKIITPSLGSECMTLVKDTSLAHVIGVMEIYVVATNQMARSRGMIYLVVAGIFYLIMNAIVSKVFSVIEKRMNYYR
;
A
#
# COMPACT_ATOMS: atom_id res chain seq x y z
N ILE A 1 -6.11 -21.00 11.56
CA ILE A 1 -6.27 -19.59 11.14
C ILE A 1 -4.96 -19.02 10.56
N GLN A 2 -3.76 -19.40 11.04
CA GLN A 2 -2.49 -18.84 10.52
C GLN A 2 -2.12 -19.32 9.11
N MET A 3 -2.51 -20.52 8.71
CA MET A 3 -2.12 -21.11 7.43
C MET A 3 -2.75 -20.40 6.21
N PRO A 4 -4.08 -20.14 6.17
CA PRO A 4 -4.68 -19.43 5.05
C PRO A 4 -4.21 -17.98 4.92
N ILE A 5 -3.94 -17.29 6.04
CA ILE A 5 -3.42 -15.92 6.02
C ILE A 5 -2.00 -15.91 5.43
N ARG A 6 -1.13 -16.83 5.85
CA ARG A 6 0.23 -16.93 5.30
C ARG A 6 0.22 -17.23 3.80
N PHE A 7 -0.68 -18.10 3.35
CA PHE A 7 -0.85 -18.41 1.94
C PHE A 7 -1.33 -17.19 1.14
N PHE A 8 -2.31 -16.45 1.65
CA PHE A 8 -2.74 -15.19 1.05
C PHE A 8 -1.59 -14.18 0.92
N LEU A 9 -0.83 -13.96 2.00
CA LEU A 9 0.31 -13.05 1.99
C LEU A 9 1.39 -13.49 1.00
N LEU A 10 1.64 -14.81 0.91
CA LEU A 10 2.60 -15.37 -0.04
C LEU A 10 2.17 -15.10 -1.49
N ILE A 11 0.91 -15.33 -1.84
CA ILE A 11 0.40 -15.08 -3.19
C ILE A 11 0.46 -13.58 -3.52
N MET A 12 -0.13 -12.73 -2.67
CA MET A 12 -0.26 -11.29 -2.96
C MET A 12 1.08 -10.56 -3.02
N ARG A 13 2.07 -10.99 -2.24
CA ARG A 13 3.41 -10.39 -2.24
C ARG A 13 4.41 -11.12 -3.14
N GLY A 14 4.12 -12.37 -3.50
CA GLY A 14 4.98 -13.20 -4.34
C GLY A 14 4.64 -13.17 -5.83
N THR A 15 3.53 -12.53 -6.22
CA THR A 15 3.13 -12.39 -7.63
C THR A 15 3.09 -10.93 -8.06
N PRO A 16 3.43 -10.61 -9.32
CA PRO A 16 3.32 -9.25 -9.84
C PRO A 16 1.89 -8.70 -9.79
N LEU A 17 1.73 -7.44 -9.36
CA LEU A 17 0.43 -6.77 -9.30
C LEU A 17 -0.30 -6.75 -10.66
N ILE A 18 0.45 -6.65 -11.76
CA ILE A 18 -0.11 -6.69 -13.11
C ILE A 18 -0.83 -8.03 -13.40
N LEU A 19 -0.30 -9.15 -12.93
CA LEU A 19 -0.96 -10.46 -13.07
C LEU A 19 -2.21 -10.57 -12.18
N GLN A 20 -2.20 -9.93 -11.03
CA GLN A 20 -3.38 -9.86 -10.16
C GLN A 20 -4.49 -9.03 -10.81
N LEU A 21 -4.17 -7.90 -11.46
CA LEU A 21 -5.13 -7.11 -12.23
C LEU A 21 -5.79 -7.95 -13.34
N TYR A 22 -5.00 -8.70 -14.11
CA TYR A 22 -5.55 -9.62 -15.10
C TYR A 22 -6.38 -10.73 -14.48
N GLY A 23 -5.94 -11.30 -13.34
CA GLY A 23 -6.66 -12.35 -12.63
C GLY A 23 -8.01 -11.90 -12.13
N PHE A 24 -8.12 -10.72 -11.55
CA PHE A 24 -9.40 -10.18 -11.08
C PHE A 24 -10.31 -9.70 -12.21
N TYR A 25 -9.77 -9.13 -13.28
CA TYR A 25 -10.58 -8.63 -14.37
C TYR A 25 -11.04 -9.74 -15.34
N PHE A 26 -10.10 -10.55 -15.84
CA PHE A 26 -10.40 -11.60 -16.78
C PHE A 26 -10.64 -12.96 -16.09
N GLY A 27 -9.84 -13.28 -15.06
CA GLY A 27 -9.88 -14.60 -14.44
C GLY A 27 -11.23 -14.90 -13.77
N LEU A 28 -11.85 -13.93 -13.10
CA LEU A 28 -13.17 -14.10 -12.50
C LEU A 28 -14.24 -14.38 -13.54
N TYR A 29 -14.15 -13.77 -14.72
CA TYR A 29 -15.07 -14.07 -15.82
C TYR A 29 -14.91 -15.51 -16.33
N TYR A 30 -13.68 -15.95 -16.57
CA TYR A 30 -13.43 -17.30 -17.11
C TYR A 30 -13.72 -18.42 -16.09
N VAL A 31 -13.49 -18.19 -14.81
CA VAL A 31 -13.65 -19.22 -13.76
C VAL A 31 -15.07 -19.24 -13.17
N ALA A 32 -15.66 -18.08 -12.95
CA ALA A 32 -16.92 -17.93 -12.22
C ALA A 32 -18.05 -17.28 -13.03
N GLY A 33 -17.80 -16.88 -14.29
CA GLY A 33 -18.77 -16.16 -15.12
C GLY A 33 -19.09 -14.74 -14.61
N LEU A 34 -18.29 -14.22 -13.67
CA LEU A 34 -18.50 -12.91 -13.04
C LEU A 34 -17.74 -11.84 -13.80
N SER A 35 -18.44 -10.91 -14.45
CA SER A 35 -17.86 -9.75 -15.09
C SER A 35 -17.81 -8.57 -14.11
N LEU A 36 -16.62 -8.09 -13.80
CA LEU A 36 -16.41 -6.84 -13.09
C LEU A 36 -16.17 -5.71 -14.10
N ASP A 37 -16.62 -4.50 -13.76
CA ASP A 37 -16.14 -3.33 -14.49
C ASP A 37 -14.66 -3.08 -14.19
N ARG A 38 -13.98 -2.35 -15.10
CA ARG A 38 -12.52 -2.14 -15.03
C ARG A 38 -12.08 -1.46 -13.75
N MET A 39 -12.83 -0.44 -13.31
CA MET A 39 -12.48 0.33 -12.11
C MET A 39 -12.65 -0.53 -10.85
N THR A 40 -13.75 -1.28 -10.73
CA THR A 40 -13.99 -2.20 -9.62
C THR A 40 -12.92 -3.29 -9.54
N ALA A 41 -12.55 -3.89 -10.69
CA ALA A 41 -11.48 -4.88 -10.74
C ALA A 41 -10.13 -4.28 -10.30
N ALA A 42 -9.81 -3.05 -10.74
CA ALA A 42 -8.62 -2.34 -10.29
C ALA A 42 -8.62 -2.10 -8.78
N VAL A 43 -9.71 -1.54 -8.24
CA VAL A 43 -9.83 -1.24 -6.81
C VAL A 43 -9.70 -2.50 -5.96
N ILE A 44 -10.33 -3.61 -6.34
CA ILE A 44 -10.21 -4.89 -5.63
C ILE A 44 -8.76 -5.38 -5.66
N SER A 45 -8.13 -5.38 -6.85
CA SER A 45 -6.74 -5.85 -7.02
C SER A 45 -5.76 -5.05 -6.15
N PHE A 46 -5.82 -3.71 -6.22
CA PHE A 46 -4.98 -2.84 -5.40
C PHE A 46 -5.27 -3.04 -3.91
N SER A 47 -6.54 -3.08 -3.51
CA SER A 47 -6.91 -3.25 -2.10
C SER A 47 -6.38 -4.54 -1.51
N LEU A 48 -6.51 -5.66 -2.21
CA LEU A 48 -6.02 -6.96 -1.73
C LEU A 48 -4.48 -7.04 -1.72
N ASN A 49 -3.84 -6.51 -2.76
CA ASN A 49 -2.38 -6.46 -2.82
C ASN A 49 -1.82 -5.61 -1.67
N TYR A 50 -2.25 -4.36 -1.54
CA TYR A 50 -1.75 -3.46 -0.51
C TYR A 50 -2.16 -3.86 0.90
N ALA A 51 -3.32 -4.53 1.10
CA ALA A 51 -3.66 -5.14 2.38
C ALA A 51 -2.60 -6.14 2.84
N ALA A 52 -2.03 -6.93 1.92
CA ALA A 52 -0.96 -7.88 2.25
C ALA A 52 0.35 -7.17 2.65
N TYR A 53 0.72 -6.07 1.96
CA TYR A 53 1.90 -5.28 2.33
C TYR A 53 1.71 -4.57 3.66
N PHE A 54 0.56 -3.94 3.89
CA PHE A 54 0.26 -3.26 5.16
C PHE A 54 0.18 -4.24 6.33
N ALA A 55 -0.41 -5.42 6.14
CA ALA A 55 -0.44 -6.45 7.18
C ALA A 55 0.97 -6.83 7.65
N GLU A 56 1.94 -6.91 6.73
CA GLU A 56 3.32 -7.22 7.06
C GLU A 56 4.03 -6.05 7.75
N ILE A 57 3.76 -4.81 7.33
CA ILE A 57 4.27 -3.60 8.00
C ILE A 57 3.77 -3.55 9.44
N TYR A 58 2.46 -3.77 9.67
CA TYR A 58 1.91 -3.80 11.02
C TYR A 58 2.49 -4.94 11.86
N ARG A 59 2.62 -6.13 11.29
CA ARG A 59 3.23 -7.27 11.97
C ARG A 59 4.66 -6.97 12.39
N SER A 60 5.48 -6.45 11.48
CA SER A 60 6.88 -6.12 11.77
C SER A 60 7.00 -5.00 12.80
N GLY A 61 6.15 -3.98 12.74
CA GLY A 61 6.11 -2.90 13.71
C GLY A 61 5.77 -3.38 15.13
N ILE A 62 4.78 -4.29 15.27
CA ILE A 62 4.44 -4.87 16.57
C ILE A 62 5.57 -5.74 17.09
N GLN A 63 6.23 -6.52 16.23
CA GLN A 63 7.35 -7.37 16.61
C GLN A 63 8.63 -6.60 16.95
N ALA A 64 8.77 -5.38 16.47
CA ALA A 64 9.91 -4.51 16.78
C ALA A 64 9.87 -3.97 18.22
N ILE A 65 8.72 -4.04 18.91
CA ILE A 65 8.61 -3.56 20.31
C ILE A 65 9.34 -4.53 21.24
N PRO A 66 10.30 -4.05 22.06
CA PRO A 66 11.02 -4.88 23.00
C PRO A 66 10.08 -5.53 24.02
N LYS A 67 10.34 -6.81 24.37
CA LYS A 67 9.56 -7.56 25.37
C LYS A 67 9.50 -6.85 26.73
N GLY A 68 10.55 -6.14 27.11
CA GLY A 68 10.60 -5.36 28.36
C GLY A 68 9.48 -4.32 28.47
N GLN A 69 8.93 -3.80 27.36
CA GLN A 69 7.78 -2.89 27.41
C GLN A 69 6.51 -3.60 27.92
N TYR A 70 6.32 -4.84 27.53
CA TYR A 70 5.20 -5.67 27.99
C TYR A 70 5.38 -6.09 29.45
N GLU A 71 6.61 -6.40 29.87
CA GLU A 71 6.96 -6.78 31.23
C GLU A 71 6.80 -5.61 32.19
N ALA A 72 7.31 -4.44 31.83
CA ALA A 72 7.15 -3.22 32.61
C ALA A 72 5.67 -2.84 32.78
N ALA A 73 4.88 -2.92 31.70
CA ALA A 73 3.44 -2.67 31.78
C ALA A 73 2.73 -3.62 32.76
N LYS A 74 3.13 -4.90 32.76
CA LYS A 74 2.59 -5.91 33.68
C LYS A 74 2.92 -5.60 35.13
N VAL A 75 4.17 -5.18 35.42
CA VAL A 75 4.60 -4.78 36.76
C VAL A 75 3.80 -3.58 37.27
N LEU A 76 3.47 -2.63 36.38
CA LEU A 76 2.65 -1.47 36.67
C LEU A 76 1.13 -1.76 36.80
N GLY A 77 0.73 -3.04 36.69
CA GLY A 77 -0.67 -3.46 36.81
C GLY A 77 -1.56 -3.20 35.62
N PHE A 78 -0.99 -2.87 34.44
CA PHE A 78 -1.78 -2.70 33.22
C PHE A 78 -2.34 -4.04 32.75
N ASN A 79 -3.63 -4.06 32.35
CA ASN A 79 -4.21 -5.20 31.66
C ASN A 79 -3.76 -5.23 30.19
N ARG A 80 -4.07 -6.33 29.48
CA ARG A 80 -3.62 -6.53 28.08
C ARG A 80 -4.08 -5.41 27.12
N SER A 81 -5.33 -4.96 27.24
CA SER A 81 -5.86 -3.89 26.39
C SER A 81 -5.19 -2.55 26.70
N GLN A 82 -5.03 -2.22 27.98
CA GLN A 82 -4.33 -1.01 28.39
C GLN A 82 -2.88 -1.01 27.91
N THR A 83 -2.18 -2.13 28.06
CA THR A 83 -0.81 -2.29 27.57
C THR A 83 -0.77 -2.05 26.07
N PHE A 84 -1.66 -2.69 25.30
CA PHE A 84 -1.65 -2.55 23.85
C PHE A 84 -1.97 -1.11 23.40
N PHE A 85 -3.09 -0.54 23.84
CA PHE A 85 -3.53 0.76 23.34
C PHE A 85 -2.76 1.96 23.92
N LYS A 86 -2.32 1.89 25.17
CA LYS A 86 -1.65 3.02 25.82
C LYS A 86 -0.13 3.02 25.67
N ILE A 87 0.48 1.84 25.51
CA ILE A 87 1.95 1.71 25.53
C ILE A 87 2.48 1.24 24.18
N ILE A 88 1.95 0.12 23.66
CA ILE A 88 2.51 -0.54 22.47
C ILE A 88 2.09 0.18 21.19
N LEU A 89 0.79 0.40 20.98
CA LEU A 89 0.25 0.98 19.76
C LEU A 89 0.87 2.35 19.39
N PRO A 90 1.04 3.31 20.32
CA PRO A 90 1.69 4.57 19.99
C PRO A 90 3.13 4.42 19.51
N GLN A 91 3.87 3.48 20.08
CA GLN A 91 5.24 3.15 19.64
C GLN A 91 5.24 2.47 18.26
N VAL A 92 4.32 1.51 18.04
CA VAL A 92 4.16 0.83 16.75
C VAL A 92 3.84 1.83 15.65
N VAL A 93 2.89 2.74 15.85
CA VAL A 93 2.51 3.76 14.87
C VAL A 93 3.74 4.57 14.44
N LYS A 94 4.58 4.99 15.40
CA LYS A 94 5.83 5.70 15.09
C LYS A 94 6.78 4.86 14.22
N ILE A 95 6.97 3.58 14.56
CA ILE A 95 7.90 2.68 13.87
C ILE A 95 7.43 2.41 12.42
N ILE A 96 6.12 2.25 12.20
CA ILE A 96 5.60 1.86 10.89
C ILE A 96 5.36 3.06 9.95
N THR A 97 5.24 4.28 10.47
CA THR A 97 4.88 5.46 9.65
C THR A 97 5.82 5.70 8.46
N PRO A 98 7.15 5.57 8.56
CA PRO A 98 8.03 5.71 7.39
C PRO A 98 7.75 4.66 6.30
N SER A 99 7.53 3.41 6.70
CA SER A 99 7.20 2.31 5.77
C SER A 99 5.83 2.53 5.11
N LEU A 100 4.83 2.99 5.87
CA LEU A 100 3.52 3.35 5.30
C LEU A 100 3.64 4.48 4.27
N GLY A 101 4.46 5.50 4.54
CA GLY A 101 4.73 6.58 3.61
C GLY A 101 5.34 6.07 2.30
N SER A 102 6.30 5.16 2.39
CA SER A 102 6.93 4.53 1.23
C SER A 102 5.94 3.72 0.40
N GLU A 103 5.08 2.92 1.04
CA GLU A 103 4.04 2.15 0.34
C GLU A 103 2.98 3.05 -0.30
N CYS A 104 2.58 4.15 0.35
CA CYS A 104 1.67 5.11 -0.25
C CYS A 104 2.25 5.78 -1.51
N MET A 105 3.55 6.11 -1.50
CA MET A 105 4.24 6.63 -2.68
C MET A 105 4.33 5.58 -3.80
N THR A 106 4.53 4.31 -3.45
CA THR A 106 4.53 3.20 -4.41
C THR A 106 3.14 3.02 -5.00
N LEU A 107 2.08 3.03 -4.19
CA LEU A 107 0.69 2.94 -4.66
C LEU A 107 0.37 4.02 -5.71
N VAL A 108 0.78 5.27 -5.48
CA VAL A 108 0.57 6.36 -6.46
C VAL A 108 1.19 6.02 -7.83
N LYS A 109 2.37 5.42 -7.85
CA LYS A 109 3.03 5.00 -9.11
C LYS A 109 2.35 3.76 -9.72
N ASP A 110 1.97 2.82 -8.89
CA ASP A 110 1.36 1.56 -9.30
C ASP A 110 -0.04 1.74 -9.90
N THR A 111 -0.74 2.87 -9.62
CA THR A 111 -2.00 3.19 -10.29
C THR A 111 -1.85 3.20 -11.81
N SER A 112 -0.67 3.51 -12.35
CA SER A 112 -0.38 3.44 -13.78
C SER A 112 -0.54 2.02 -14.36
N LEU A 113 -0.37 0.96 -13.55
CA LEU A 113 -0.55 -0.42 -13.99
C LEU A 113 -2.00 -0.75 -14.35
N ALA A 114 -2.98 0.03 -13.87
CA ALA A 114 -4.39 -0.20 -14.19
C ALA A 114 -4.71 -0.04 -15.70
N HIS A 115 -3.80 0.57 -16.47
CA HIS A 115 -3.94 0.67 -17.93
C HIS A 115 -4.03 -0.69 -18.62
N VAL A 116 -3.43 -1.75 -18.07
CA VAL A 116 -3.39 -3.09 -18.68
C VAL A 116 -4.78 -3.72 -18.80
N ILE A 117 -5.72 -3.30 -17.94
CA ILE A 117 -7.14 -3.71 -18.01
C ILE A 117 -8.02 -2.59 -18.61
N GLY A 118 -7.40 -1.56 -19.20
CA GLY A 118 -8.07 -0.48 -19.92
C GLY A 118 -8.69 0.60 -19.03
N VAL A 119 -8.19 0.79 -17.82
CA VAL A 119 -8.53 1.97 -16.99
C VAL A 119 -7.83 3.19 -17.57
N MET A 120 -8.60 4.27 -17.80
CA MET A 120 -8.05 5.53 -18.30
C MET A 120 -7.38 6.27 -17.16
N GLU A 121 -6.07 6.51 -17.26
CA GLU A 121 -5.26 7.21 -16.28
C GLU A 121 -4.16 8.04 -16.98
N ILE A 122 -3.36 8.80 -16.23
CA ILE A 122 -2.40 9.79 -16.76
C ILE A 122 -1.41 9.15 -17.75
N TYR A 123 -0.88 7.95 -17.45
CA TYR A 123 0.08 7.27 -18.30
C TYR A 123 -0.53 6.89 -19.65
N VAL A 124 -1.78 6.40 -19.68
CA VAL A 124 -2.50 6.09 -20.91
C VAL A 124 -2.72 7.34 -21.76
N VAL A 125 -3.15 8.43 -21.14
CA VAL A 125 -3.35 9.72 -21.84
C VAL A 125 -2.04 10.16 -22.45
N ALA A 126 -0.95 10.13 -21.69
CA ALA A 126 0.37 10.56 -22.16
C ALA A 126 0.89 9.69 -23.31
N THR A 127 0.78 8.36 -23.21
CA THR A 127 1.23 7.43 -24.26
C THR A 127 0.41 7.57 -25.53
N ASN A 128 -0.91 7.75 -25.44
CA ASN A 128 -1.78 8.00 -26.57
C ASN A 128 -1.43 9.30 -27.29
N GLN A 129 -1.16 10.39 -26.56
CA GLN A 129 -0.76 11.66 -27.15
C GLN A 129 0.65 11.59 -27.75
N MET A 130 1.58 10.88 -27.11
CA MET A 130 2.90 10.64 -27.67
C MET A 130 2.80 9.89 -29.01
N ALA A 131 1.95 8.87 -29.11
CA ALA A 131 1.75 8.11 -30.34
C ALA A 131 1.16 8.99 -31.47
N ARG A 132 0.21 9.90 -31.15
CA ARG A 132 -0.42 10.82 -32.11
C ARG A 132 0.52 11.90 -32.61
N SER A 133 1.26 12.55 -31.71
CA SER A 133 2.10 13.72 -32.00
C SER A 133 3.56 13.38 -32.29
N ARG A 134 3.96 12.13 -32.11
CA ARG A 134 5.36 11.65 -32.18
C ARG A 134 6.31 12.41 -31.25
N GLY A 135 5.79 13.01 -30.16
CA GLY A 135 6.57 13.83 -29.24
C GLY A 135 6.62 13.23 -27.84
N MET A 136 7.82 13.10 -27.26
CA MET A 136 8.00 12.54 -25.91
C MET A 136 7.58 13.50 -24.78
N ILE A 137 7.26 14.76 -25.10
CA ILE A 137 6.93 15.78 -24.10
C ILE A 137 5.76 15.35 -23.18
N TYR A 138 4.80 14.60 -23.70
CA TYR A 138 3.64 14.13 -22.93
C TYR A 138 4.04 13.13 -21.81
N LEU A 139 5.04 12.28 -22.06
CA LEU A 139 5.58 11.40 -21.03
C LEU A 139 6.33 12.18 -19.95
N VAL A 140 7.07 13.22 -20.34
CA VAL A 140 7.75 14.11 -19.40
C VAL A 140 6.74 14.82 -18.50
N VAL A 141 5.66 15.34 -19.10
CA VAL A 141 4.55 15.96 -18.33
C VAL A 141 3.91 14.97 -17.36
N ALA A 142 3.60 13.75 -17.81
CA ALA A 142 3.08 12.70 -16.92
C ALA A 142 4.04 12.38 -15.77
N GLY A 143 5.35 12.27 -16.06
CA GLY A 143 6.38 12.08 -15.05
C GLY A 143 6.42 13.20 -14.00
N ILE A 144 6.27 14.46 -14.44
CA ILE A 144 6.18 15.62 -13.54
C ILE A 144 4.93 15.51 -12.63
N PHE A 145 3.77 15.11 -13.16
CA PHE A 145 2.57 14.89 -12.36
C PHE A 145 2.79 13.81 -11.29
N TYR A 146 3.36 12.66 -11.64
CA TYR A 146 3.70 11.62 -10.66
C TYR A 146 4.69 12.11 -9.62
N LEU A 147 5.69 12.91 -10.02
CA LEU A 147 6.66 13.50 -9.11
C LEU A 147 5.99 14.45 -8.11
N ILE A 148 5.11 15.32 -8.58
CA ILE A 148 4.35 16.25 -7.72
C ILE A 148 3.47 15.48 -6.73
N MET A 149 2.69 14.50 -7.19
CA MET A 149 1.85 13.67 -6.33
C MET A 149 2.68 12.97 -5.24
N ASN A 150 3.81 12.35 -5.62
CA ASN A 150 4.71 11.71 -4.67
C ASN A 150 5.37 12.70 -3.70
N ALA A 151 5.72 13.91 -4.15
CA ALA A 151 6.25 14.95 -3.28
C ALA A 151 5.23 15.40 -2.23
N ILE A 152 3.95 15.50 -2.61
CA ILE A 152 2.85 15.82 -1.67
C ILE A 152 2.72 14.71 -0.63
N VAL A 153 2.64 13.44 -1.04
CA VAL A 153 2.55 12.29 -0.13
C VAL A 153 3.75 12.26 0.81
N SER A 154 4.97 12.38 0.28
CA SER A 154 6.21 12.41 1.07
C SER A 154 6.20 13.55 2.11
N LYS A 155 5.76 14.74 1.74
CA LYS A 155 5.66 15.88 2.65
C LYS A 155 4.65 15.64 3.77
N VAL A 156 3.49 15.06 3.45
CA VAL A 156 2.47 14.70 4.45
C VAL A 156 3.04 13.74 5.48
N PHE A 157 3.66 12.64 5.04
CA PHE A 157 4.27 11.67 5.95
C PHE A 157 5.43 12.27 6.76
N SER A 158 6.28 13.10 6.15
CA SER A 158 7.35 13.80 6.87
C SER A 158 6.81 14.71 7.99
N VAL A 159 5.67 15.39 7.77
CA VAL A 159 5.01 16.19 8.81
C VAL A 159 4.47 15.30 9.93
N ILE A 160 3.86 14.16 9.59
CA ILE A 160 3.36 13.19 10.58
C ILE A 160 4.52 12.64 11.41
N GLU A 161 5.61 12.21 10.78
CA GLU A 161 6.82 11.73 11.47
C GLU A 161 7.40 12.76 12.44
N LYS A 162 7.51 14.02 12.00
CA LYS A 162 8.01 15.11 12.85
C LYS A 162 7.13 15.33 14.08
N ARG A 163 5.81 15.23 13.95
CA ARG A 163 4.88 15.38 15.08
C ARG A 163 4.96 14.22 16.06
N MET A 164 5.38 13.03 15.61
CA MET A 164 5.53 11.85 16.49
C MET A 164 6.93 11.74 17.12
N ASN A 165 7.84 12.68 16.85
CA ASN A 165 9.24 12.60 17.28
C ASN A 165 9.48 12.96 18.76
N TYR A 166 8.42 13.22 19.55
CA TYR A 166 8.51 13.54 20.99
C TYR A 166 8.76 12.32 21.88
N TYR A 167 8.60 11.10 21.37
CA TYR A 167 9.06 9.89 22.06
C TYR A 167 10.48 9.53 21.55
N ARG A 168 11.50 9.96 22.27
CA ARG A 168 12.86 9.44 22.12
C ARG A 168 13.12 8.33 23.10
#